data_27f8461a44dcb99ce60e7ea86153947b
#
_entry.id   27f8461a44dcb99ce60e7ea86153947b
#
_cell.length_a   1.000
_cell.length_b   1.000
_cell.length_c   1.000
_cell.angle_alpha   90.00
_cell.angle_beta   90.00
_cell.angle_gamma   90.00
#
_symmetry.space_group_name_H-M   'P 1'
#
loop_
_entity.id
_entity.type
_entity.pdbx_description
1 polymer ?
#
loop_
_entity_poly.entity_id
_entity_poly.type
_entity_poly.pdbx_seq_one_letter_code
_entity_poly.pdbx_strand_id
1 'polypeptide(L)'
;RLGRGGVTARPVDWVDAFADRPFAGNPCAVVHDAEGLPDAARAALVRETSLSECAYVVPSDVADFGARYWLAEREIPMAGHPTVATVVSLVNRGLVDVSSGAASLTLEVGAGVLPIEVRAEGGRITVRMVQRRPDFLAEQDPAEIAAIFGLSAEDVEGVPRIVSTEKPFCVTLLRSE
;
A
#
# COMPACT_ATOMS: atom_id res chain seq x y z
N ARG A 1 22.52 -1.37 31.95
CA ARG A 1 23.32 -0.51 31.04
C ARG A 1 22.88 -0.85 29.62
N LEU A 2 22.04 -0.01 29.04
CA LEU A 2 21.76 -0.04 27.61
C LEU A 2 23.05 0.34 26.89
N GLY A 3 23.62 -0.60 26.12
CA GLY A 3 24.79 -0.34 25.28
C GLY A 3 24.50 0.86 24.38
N ARG A 4 25.42 1.80 24.30
CA ARG A 4 25.40 2.91 23.33
C ARG A 4 25.79 2.37 21.95
N GLY A 5 24.93 1.51 21.38
CA GLY A 5 24.84 1.39 19.94
C GLY A 5 24.14 2.67 19.46
N GLY A 6 24.79 3.43 18.58
CA GLY A 6 24.23 4.68 18.11
C GLY A 6 22.84 4.46 17.55
N VAL A 7 21.82 4.99 18.21
CA VAL A 7 20.46 5.01 17.72
C VAL A 7 20.43 6.00 16.56
N THR A 8 20.40 5.51 15.33
CA THR A 8 20.19 6.36 14.16
C THR A 8 18.69 6.65 14.06
N ALA A 9 18.29 7.89 14.36
CA ALA A 9 16.93 8.34 14.14
C ALA A 9 16.62 8.34 12.63
N ARG A 10 15.47 7.81 12.26
CA ARG A 10 14.98 7.82 10.88
C ARG A 10 13.71 8.65 10.81
N PRO A 11 13.51 9.45 9.75
CA PRO A 11 12.27 10.19 9.57
C PRO A 11 11.11 9.20 9.33
N VAL A 12 9.97 9.46 9.98
CA VAL A 12 8.75 8.69 9.81
C VAL A 12 7.60 9.64 9.57
N ASP A 13 6.83 9.40 8.51
CA ASP A 13 5.58 10.10 8.25
C ASP A 13 4.41 9.15 8.52
N TRP A 14 3.34 9.71 9.08
CA TRP A 14 2.07 9.02 9.24
C TRP A 14 1.11 9.55 8.20
N VAL A 15 0.69 8.71 7.25
CA VAL A 15 -0.13 9.11 6.11
C VAL A 15 -1.40 8.30 6.07
N ASP A 16 -2.54 8.99 5.98
CA ASP A 16 -3.84 8.35 5.72
C ASP A 16 -4.08 8.29 4.21
N ALA A 17 -3.96 7.10 3.64
CA ALA A 17 -4.28 6.88 2.23
C ALA A 17 -5.81 6.84 2.01
N PHE A 18 -6.25 7.24 0.81
CA PHE A 18 -7.66 7.26 0.39
C PHE A 18 -8.54 8.21 1.22
N ALA A 19 -7.96 9.29 1.75
CA ALA A 19 -8.67 10.28 2.55
C ALA A 19 -8.39 11.70 2.05
N ASP A 20 -9.32 12.58 2.32
CA ASP A 20 -9.22 14.03 2.08
C ASP A 20 -8.94 14.84 3.36
N ARG A 21 -8.91 14.16 4.51
CA ARG A 21 -8.65 14.74 5.83
C ARG A 21 -7.94 13.73 6.74
N PRO A 22 -7.17 14.18 7.74
CA PRO A 22 -6.53 13.30 8.71
C PRO A 22 -7.54 12.42 9.46
N PHE A 23 -7.13 11.20 9.79
CA PHE A 23 -7.90 10.20 10.55
C PHE A 23 -9.19 9.71 9.87
N ALA A 24 -9.25 9.78 8.54
CA ALA A 24 -10.41 9.35 7.77
C ALA A 24 -10.05 8.32 6.68
N GLY A 25 -8.81 7.87 6.63
CA GLY A 25 -8.30 6.95 5.61
C GLY A 25 -7.77 5.65 6.16
N ASN A 26 -6.93 5.01 5.34
CA ASN A 26 -6.17 3.84 5.73
C ASN A 26 -4.75 4.26 6.12
N PRO A 27 -4.39 4.21 7.41
CA PRO A 27 -3.14 4.75 7.90
C PRO A 27 -1.94 3.86 7.55
N CYS A 28 -0.83 4.50 7.22
CA CYS A 28 0.46 3.85 6.97
C CYS A 28 1.59 4.69 7.56
N ALA A 29 2.50 4.05 8.29
CA ALA A 29 3.77 4.65 8.66
C ALA A 29 4.76 4.47 7.51
N VAL A 30 5.30 5.58 7.01
CA VAL A 30 6.30 5.63 5.94
C VAL A 30 7.64 6.00 6.56
N VAL A 31 8.56 5.03 6.63
CA VAL A 31 9.90 5.21 7.17
C VAL A 31 10.87 5.57 6.04
N HIS A 32 11.51 6.72 6.14
CA HIS A 32 12.53 7.16 5.18
C HIS A 32 13.93 6.69 5.59
N ASP A 33 14.86 6.72 4.64
CA ASP A 33 16.26 6.29 4.83
C ASP A 33 16.36 4.89 5.42
N ALA A 34 15.48 3.98 4.97
CA ALA A 34 15.30 2.67 5.56
C ALA A 34 16.32 1.63 5.06
N GLU A 35 17.33 2.05 4.27
CA GLU A 35 18.42 1.18 3.86
C GLU A 35 19.16 0.63 5.10
N GLY A 36 19.53 -0.66 5.04
CA GLY A 36 20.24 -1.34 6.13
C GLY A 36 19.43 -1.57 7.42
N LEU A 37 18.13 -1.18 7.44
CA LEU A 37 17.26 -1.50 8.58
C LEU A 37 17.01 -3.02 8.60
N PRO A 38 17.30 -3.71 9.72
CA PRO A 38 17.05 -5.15 9.81
C PRO A 38 15.56 -5.49 9.68
N ASP A 39 15.25 -6.62 9.06
CA ASP A 39 13.87 -7.11 8.88
C ASP A 39 13.10 -7.25 10.20
N ALA A 40 13.80 -7.70 11.25
CA ALA A 40 13.22 -7.79 12.58
C ALA A 40 12.77 -6.41 13.13
N ALA A 41 13.48 -5.33 12.79
CA ALA A 41 13.10 -3.98 13.19
C ALA A 41 11.92 -3.45 12.36
N ARG A 42 11.88 -3.77 11.07
CA ARG A 42 10.74 -3.47 10.19
C ARG A 42 9.46 -4.12 10.70
N ALA A 43 9.50 -5.44 10.93
CA ALA A 43 8.37 -6.18 11.48
C ALA A 43 7.97 -5.69 12.90
N ALA A 44 8.94 -5.32 13.74
CA ALA A 44 8.67 -4.80 15.08
C ALA A 44 7.91 -3.48 15.05
N LEU A 45 8.23 -2.56 14.12
CA LEU A 45 7.50 -1.29 13.98
C LEU A 45 6.04 -1.52 13.59
N VAL A 46 5.75 -2.46 12.68
CA VAL A 46 4.37 -2.79 12.32
C VAL A 46 3.58 -3.28 13.54
N ARG A 47 4.18 -4.15 14.36
CA ARG A 47 3.56 -4.63 15.60
C ARG A 47 3.35 -3.51 16.61
N GLU A 48 4.36 -2.66 16.81
CA GLU A 48 4.30 -1.55 17.78
C GLU A 48 3.22 -0.53 17.41
N THR A 49 3.08 -0.23 16.13
CA THR A 49 2.09 0.74 15.63
C THR A 49 0.69 0.15 15.48
N SER A 50 0.55 -1.19 15.54
CA SER A 50 -0.70 -1.90 15.27
C SER A 50 -1.32 -1.59 13.90
N LEU A 51 -0.50 -1.16 12.94
CA LEU A 51 -0.92 -0.95 11.56
C LEU A 51 -1.00 -2.28 10.80
N SER A 52 -1.81 -2.31 9.74
CA SER A 52 -1.85 -3.48 8.85
C SER A 52 -0.51 -3.67 8.13
N GLU A 53 0.05 -2.58 7.61
CA GLU A 53 1.35 -2.53 6.95
C GLU A 53 2.10 -1.24 7.27
N CYS A 54 3.43 -1.29 7.14
CA CYS A 54 4.31 -0.13 7.08
C CYS A 54 5.10 -0.12 5.77
N ALA A 55 5.45 1.07 5.30
CA ALA A 55 6.29 1.30 4.13
C ALA A 55 7.69 1.76 4.54
N TYR A 56 8.69 1.30 3.81
CA TYR A 56 10.11 1.59 4.04
C TYR A 56 10.72 2.09 2.74
N VAL A 57 11.06 3.38 2.68
CA VAL A 57 11.70 3.99 1.52
C VAL A 57 13.18 3.64 1.54
N VAL A 58 13.64 3.07 0.43
CA VAL A 58 15.02 2.65 0.20
C VAL A 58 15.52 3.18 -1.15
N PRO A 59 16.83 3.26 -1.39
CA PRO A 59 17.37 3.54 -2.71
C PRO A 59 16.94 2.49 -3.74
N SER A 60 16.94 2.86 -5.02
CA SER A 60 16.74 1.95 -6.15
C SER A 60 17.78 2.25 -7.23
N ASP A 61 18.28 1.20 -7.86
CA ASP A 61 19.18 1.30 -9.02
C ASP A 61 18.40 1.26 -10.36
N VAL A 62 17.08 0.99 -10.31
CA VAL A 62 16.25 0.75 -11.51
C VAL A 62 15.00 1.63 -11.57
N ALA A 63 14.74 2.42 -10.54
CA ALA A 63 13.61 3.33 -10.44
C ALA A 63 14.02 4.63 -9.73
N ASP A 64 13.15 5.65 -9.76
CA ASP A 64 13.40 6.92 -9.08
C ASP A 64 13.49 6.74 -7.56
N PHE A 65 12.67 5.82 -7.01
CA PHE A 65 12.66 5.44 -5.59
C PHE A 65 12.42 3.94 -5.44
N GLY A 66 12.86 3.38 -4.30
CA GLY A 66 12.50 2.04 -3.85
C GLY A 66 11.58 2.09 -2.62
N ALA A 67 10.68 1.12 -2.51
CA ALA A 67 9.88 0.90 -1.31
C ALA A 67 9.78 -0.59 -1.00
N ARG A 68 9.76 -0.91 0.30
CA ARG A 68 9.51 -2.25 0.81
C ARG A 68 8.32 -2.18 1.77
N TYR A 69 7.41 -3.14 1.66
CA TYR A 69 6.18 -3.17 2.46
C TYR A 69 6.19 -4.35 3.40
N TRP A 70 5.84 -4.10 4.64
CA TRP A 70 5.93 -5.10 5.69
C TRP A 70 4.62 -5.25 6.45
N LEU A 71 4.22 -6.50 6.64
CA LEU A 71 3.30 -6.94 7.68
C LEU A 71 4.06 -7.17 9.00
N ALA A 72 3.36 -7.48 10.07
CA ALA A 72 3.95 -7.82 11.37
C ALA A 72 4.91 -9.03 11.31
N GLU A 73 4.74 -9.92 10.33
CA GLU A 73 5.47 -11.19 10.21
C GLU A 73 6.49 -11.22 9.06
N ARG A 74 6.24 -10.46 7.97
CA ARG A 74 7.02 -10.61 6.73
C ARG A 74 6.90 -9.42 5.80
N GLU A 75 7.85 -9.35 4.87
CA GLU A 75 7.74 -8.49 3.70
C GLU A 75 6.66 -9.01 2.73
N ILE A 76 5.97 -8.09 2.05
CA ILE A 76 5.04 -8.39 0.96
C ILE A 76 5.48 -7.67 -0.32
N PRO A 77 5.30 -8.30 -1.48
CA PRO A 77 5.87 -7.79 -2.74
C PRO A 77 5.19 -6.51 -3.21
N MET A 78 3.92 -6.30 -2.85
CA MET A 78 3.13 -5.15 -3.27
C MET A 78 2.01 -4.86 -2.27
N ALA A 79 1.69 -3.59 -2.07
CA ALA A 79 0.57 -3.15 -1.25
C ALA A 79 -0.05 -1.86 -1.81
N GLY A 80 -1.37 -1.74 -1.79
CA GLY A 80 -2.10 -0.62 -2.40
C GLY A 80 -1.94 0.68 -1.61
N HIS A 81 -2.51 0.72 -0.38
CA HIS A 81 -2.47 1.95 0.43
C HIS A 81 -1.06 2.34 0.87
N PRO A 82 -0.10 1.44 1.15
CA PRO A 82 1.28 1.84 1.44
C PRO A 82 1.99 2.48 0.24
N THR A 83 1.68 2.06 -0.99
CA THR A 83 2.21 2.71 -2.20
C THR A 83 1.70 4.15 -2.30
N VAL A 84 0.38 4.36 -2.12
CA VAL A 84 -0.20 5.71 -2.11
C VAL A 84 0.42 6.56 -1.00
N ALA A 85 0.50 6.03 0.22
CA ALA A 85 1.10 6.71 1.36
C ALA A 85 2.58 7.08 1.13
N THR A 86 3.36 6.16 0.55
CA THR A 86 4.77 6.42 0.19
C THR A 86 4.89 7.59 -0.77
N VAL A 87 4.11 7.60 -1.85
CA VAL A 87 4.17 8.66 -2.86
C VAL A 87 3.73 10.01 -2.28
N VAL A 88 2.66 10.05 -1.48
CA VAL A 88 2.22 11.27 -0.79
C VAL A 88 3.30 11.78 0.16
N SER A 89 3.96 10.89 0.89
CA SER A 89 5.07 11.24 1.78
C SER A 89 6.25 11.83 0.99
N LEU A 90 6.63 11.24 -0.15
CA LEU A 90 7.70 11.76 -1.02
C LEU A 90 7.37 13.18 -1.53
N VAL A 91 6.11 13.43 -1.93
CA VAL A 91 5.66 14.76 -2.35
C VAL A 91 5.72 15.76 -1.20
N ASN A 92 5.19 15.41 -0.03
CA ASN A 92 5.17 16.29 1.14
C ASN A 92 6.58 16.65 1.64
N ARG A 93 7.55 15.81 1.40
CA ARG A 93 8.98 16.05 1.69
C ARG A 93 9.70 16.82 0.59
N GLY A 94 9.02 17.15 -0.49
CA GLY A 94 9.64 17.84 -1.64
C GLY A 94 10.62 16.98 -2.43
N LEU A 95 10.59 15.65 -2.26
CA LEU A 95 11.39 14.71 -3.03
C LEU A 95 10.79 14.43 -4.42
N VAL A 96 9.51 14.68 -4.58
CA VAL A 96 8.80 14.68 -5.85
C VAL A 96 8.19 16.06 -6.06
N ASP A 97 8.63 16.76 -7.10
CA ASP A 97 8.13 18.09 -7.43
C ASP A 97 6.80 18.01 -8.20
N VAL A 98 5.76 18.56 -7.60
CA VAL A 98 4.41 18.69 -8.19
C VAL A 98 4.00 20.14 -8.40
N SER A 99 4.93 21.08 -8.43
CA SER A 99 4.67 22.53 -8.58
C SER A 99 3.96 22.88 -9.89
N SER A 100 4.11 22.06 -10.93
CA SER A 100 3.39 22.17 -12.21
C SER A 100 1.96 21.58 -12.17
N GLY A 101 1.50 21.08 -11.04
CA GLY A 101 0.21 20.39 -10.89
C GLY A 101 0.24 18.89 -11.14
N ALA A 102 1.35 18.36 -11.68
CA ALA A 102 1.48 16.92 -11.93
C ALA A 102 2.96 16.48 -11.93
N ALA A 103 3.19 15.20 -11.65
CA ALA A 103 4.47 14.53 -11.78
C ALA A 103 4.28 13.07 -12.21
N SER A 104 5.33 12.49 -12.79
CA SER A 104 5.43 11.05 -13.04
C SER A 104 6.73 10.55 -12.44
N LEU A 105 6.67 9.39 -11.79
CA LEU A 105 7.85 8.73 -11.23
C LEU A 105 7.72 7.21 -11.36
N THR A 106 8.82 6.54 -11.10
CA THR A 106 8.87 5.08 -11.00
C THR A 106 9.19 4.68 -9.56
N LEU A 107 8.52 3.64 -9.07
CA LEU A 107 8.72 3.10 -7.74
C LEU A 107 9.04 1.61 -7.81
N GLU A 108 10.24 1.23 -7.40
CA GLU A 108 10.61 -0.17 -7.26
C GLU A 108 10.00 -0.75 -5.98
N VAL A 109 9.22 -1.82 -6.13
CA VAL A 109 8.68 -2.62 -5.04
C VAL A 109 9.07 -4.08 -5.22
N GLY A 110 8.76 -4.95 -4.27
CA GLY A 110 9.07 -6.37 -4.39
C GLY A 110 8.50 -7.07 -5.64
N ALA A 111 7.37 -6.58 -6.15
CA ALA A 111 6.72 -7.07 -7.38
C ALA A 111 7.32 -6.50 -8.69
N GLY A 112 8.28 -5.58 -8.61
CA GLY A 112 8.91 -4.93 -9.76
C GLY A 112 8.77 -3.42 -9.74
N VAL A 113 8.97 -2.77 -10.91
CA VAL A 113 8.90 -1.32 -11.04
C VAL A 113 7.48 -0.89 -11.43
N LEU A 114 6.90 -0.01 -10.63
CA LEU A 114 5.56 0.55 -10.83
C LEU A 114 5.66 1.95 -11.43
N PRO A 115 5.05 2.22 -12.59
CA PRO A 115 4.82 3.57 -13.06
C PRO A 115 3.76 4.26 -12.19
N ILE A 116 4.07 5.46 -11.73
CA ILE A 116 3.21 6.26 -10.86
C ILE A 116 2.95 7.61 -11.51
N GLU A 117 1.70 8.03 -11.55
CA GLU A 117 1.27 9.38 -11.90
C GLU A 117 0.76 10.08 -10.65
N VAL A 118 1.18 11.32 -10.45
CA VAL A 118 0.76 12.17 -9.34
C VAL A 118 0.09 13.42 -9.90
N ARG A 119 -1.02 13.83 -9.30
CA ARG A 119 -1.66 15.12 -9.57
C ARG A 119 -1.84 15.87 -8.26
N ALA A 120 -1.52 17.15 -8.27
CA ALA A 120 -1.71 18.06 -7.16
C ALA A 120 -2.62 19.21 -7.60
N GLU A 121 -3.82 19.27 -7.04
CA GLU A 121 -4.82 20.29 -7.36
C GLU A 121 -5.58 20.68 -6.11
N GLY A 122 -5.70 22.00 -5.85
CA GLY A 122 -6.45 22.53 -4.71
C GLY A 122 -5.99 22.01 -3.34
N GLY A 123 -4.69 21.70 -3.19
CA GLY A 123 -4.12 21.12 -1.97
C GLY A 123 -4.35 19.60 -1.81
N ARG A 124 -5.00 18.97 -2.78
CA ARG A 124 -5.20 17.51 -2.82
C ARG A 124 -4.13 16.84 -3.68
N ILE A 125 -3.56 15.75 -3.20
CA ILE A 125 -2.67 14.89 -3.96
C ILE A 125 -3.43 13.63 -4.36
N THR A 126 -3.47 13.34 -5.66
CA THR A 126 -4.03 12.11 -6.21
C THR A 126 -2.91 11.27 -6.80
N VAL A 127 -2.84 10.01 -6.40
CA VAL A 127 -1.84 9.05 -6.88
C VAL A 127 -2.54 8.00 -7.73
N ARG A 128 -2.02 7.78 -8.93
CA ARG A 128 -2.44 6.72 -9.84
C ARG A 128 -1.27 5.78 -10.06
N MET A 129 -1.47 4.50 -9.80
CA MET A 129 -0.52 3.44 -10.14
C MET A 129 -1.13 2.48 -11.13
N VAL A 130 -0.32 1.97 -12.05
CA VAL A 130 -0.73 0.92 -12.98
C VAL A 130 -0.30 -0.41 -12.38
N GLN A 131 -1.29 -1.22 -12.00
CA GLN A 131 -1.04 -2.59 -11.54
C GLN A 131 -0.94 -3.55 -12.72
N ARG A 132 -0.38 -4.74 -12.47
CA ARG A 132 -0.38 -5.82 -13.46
C ARG A 132 -1.81 -6.22 -13.83
N ARG A 133 -1.95 -6.83 -14.99
CA ARG A 133 -3.23 -7.38 -15.44
C ARG A 133 -3.74 -8.42 -14.43
N PRO A 134 -5.03 -8.41 -14.07
CA PRO A 134 -5.55 -9.40 -13.14
C PRO A 134 -5.60 -10.81 -13.76
N ASP A 135 -5.25 -11.79 -12.94
CA ASP A 135 -5.47 -13.20 -13.23
C ASP A 135 -6.85 -13.59 -12.67
N PHE A 136 -7.70 -14.13 -13.53
CA PHE A 136 -9.00 -14.68 -13.15
C PHE A 136 -8.83 -16.17 -12.85
N LEU A 137 -8.97 -16.54 -11.58
CA LEU A 137 -8.75 -17.90 -11.09
C LEU A 137 -10.09 -18.64 -10.92
N ALA A 138 -10.20 -19.49 -9.88
CA ALA A 138 -11.35 -20.35 -9.64
C ALA A 138 -12.64 -19.57 -9.37
N GLU A 139 -13.74 -20.09 -9.89
CA GLU A 139 -15.09 -19.70 -9.50
C GLU A 139 -15.47 -20.28 -8.15
N GLN A 140 -16.35 -19.61 -7.42
CA GLN A 140 -16.81 -20.00 -6.10
C GLN A 140 -18.33 -20.19 -6.12
N ASP A 141 -18.86 -21.03 -5.26
CA ASP A 141 -20.31 -21.24 -5.11
C ASP A 141 -20.95 -19.97 -4.50
N PRO A 142 -21.92 -19.35 -5.20
CA PRO A 142 -22.61 -18.17 -4.68
C PRO A 142 -23.29 -18.39 -3.32
N ALA A 143 -23.82 -19.60 -3.06
CA ALA A 143 -24.49 -19.90 -1.80
C ALA A 143 -23.50 -20.01 -0.65
N GLU A 144 -22.34 -20.63 -0.86
CA GLU A 144 -21.29 -20.70 0.16
C GLU A 144 -20.74 -19.32 0.49
N ILE A 145 -20.47 -18.49 -0.53
CA ILE A 145 -19.96 -17.12 -0.32
C ILE A 145 -21.02 -16.26 0.36
N ALA A 146 -22.28 -16.29 -0.08
CA ALA A 146 -23.36 -15.55 0.57
C ALA A 146 -23.49 -15.89 2.07
N ALA A 147 -23.44 -17.19 2.39
CA ALA A 147 -23.55 -17.66 3.77
C ALA A 147 -22.44 -17.10 4.70
N ILE A 148 -21.21 -16.90 4.19
CA ILE A 148 -20.10 -16.29 4.95
C ILE A 148 -20.44 -14.87 5.42
N PHE A 149 -21.21 -14.14 4.60
CA PHE A 149 -21.62 -12.75 4.87
C PHE A 149 -23.02 -12.64 5.53
N GLY A 150 -23.67 -13.77 5.82
CA GLY A 150 -25.03 -13.77 6.35
C GLY A 150 -26.11 -13.34 5.32
N LEU A 151 -25.79 -13.48 4.04
CA LEU A 151 -26.66 -13.17 2.91
C LEU A 151 -27.29 -14.44 2.34
N SER A 152 -28.30 -14.28 1.47
CA SER A 152 -28.83 -15.36 0.65
C SER A 152 -28.11 -15.45 -0.70
N ALA A 153 -28.18 -16.61 -1.38
CA ALA A 153 -27.59 -16.75 -2.71
C ALA A 153 -28.23 -15.80 -3.73
N GLU A 154 -29.48 -15.37 -3.50
CA GLU A 154 -30.21 -14.46 -4.37
C GLU A 154 -29.65 -13.02 -4.31
N ASP A 155 -28.97 -12.66 -3.22
CA ASP A 155 -28.30 -11.35 -3.06
C ASP A 155 -27.00 -11.25 -3.87
N VAL A 156 -26.48 -12.39 -4.34
CA VAL A 156 -25.27 -12.45 -5.15
C VAL A 156 -25.60 -12.33 -6.63
N GLU A 157 -24.94 -11.41 -7.33
CA GLU A 157 -25.06 -11.26 -8.78
C GLU A 157 -23.92 -12.01 -9.47
N GLY A 158 -24.28 -12.94 -10.36
CA GLY A 158 -23.33 -13.74 -11.11
C GLY A 158 -22.61 -14.80 -10.25
N VAL A 159 -21.41 -15.17 -10.66
CA VAL A 159 -20.59 -16.19 -9.99
C VAL A 159 -19.39 -15.52 -9.34
N PRO A 160 -19.23 -15.60 -8.01
CA PRO A 160 -18.04 -15.10 -7.32
C PRO A 160 -16.77 -15.74 -7.88
N ARG A 161 -15.71 -14.96 -7.97
CA ARG A 161 -14.46 -15.44 -8.58
C ARG A 161 -13.23 -14.99 -7.83
N ILE A 162 -12.27 -15.88 -7.69
CA ILE A 162 -10.94 -15.48 -7.19
C ILE A 162 -10.22 -14.72 -8.28
N VAL A 163 -9.81 -13.50 -7.97
CA VAL A 163 -9.08 -12.58 -8.86
C VAL A 163 -7.82 -12.12 -8.16
N SER A 164 -6.71 -12.07 -8.87
CA SER A 164 -5.40 -11.67 -8.31
C SER A 164 -4.66 -10.72 -9.23
N THR A 165 -4.15 -9.64 -8.65
CA THR A 165 -3.10 -8.80 -9.26
C THR A 165 -1.75 -8.98 -8.56
N GLU A 166 -1.70 -9.69 -7.46
CA GLU A 166 -0.58 -10.20 -6.66
C GLU A 166 -1.13 -11.08 -5.52
N LYS A 167 -2.07 -10.51 -4.73
CA LYS A 167 -2.78 -11.22 -3.68
C LYS A 167 -4.16 -11.63 -4.20
N PRO A 168 -4.56 -12.91 -4.06
CA PRO A 168 -5.88 -13.35 -4.49
C PRO A 168 -6.98 -12.85 -3.55
N PHE A 169 -8.07 -12.39 -4.14
CA PHE A 169 -9.30 -11.99 -3.46
C PHE A 169 -10.51 -12.64 -4.11
N CYS A 170 -11.50 -13.04 -3.31
CA CYS A 170 -12.80 -13.43 -3.82
C CYS A 170 -13.61 -12.18 -4.14
N VAL A 171 -13.80 -11.91 -5.43
CA VAL A 171 -14.62 -10.79 -5.89
C VAL A 171 -16.06 -11.28 -6.04
N THR A 172 -16.96 -10.67 -5.31
CA THR A 172 -18.38 -10.99 -5.27
C THR A 172 -19.18 -9.72 -5.58
N LEU A 173 -20.04 -9.78 -6.57
CA LEU A 173 -20.98 -8.71 -6.87
C LEU A 173 -22.26 -8.97 -6.08
N LEU A 174 -22.75 -7.94 -5.44
CA LEU A 174 -24.04 -7.98 -4.74
C LEU A 174 -25.08 -7.20 -5.55
N ARG A 175 -26.31 -7.68 -5.55
CA ARG A 175 -27.41 -6.89 -6.07
C ARG A 175 -27.60 -5.68 -5.17
N SER A 176 -27.77 -4.51 -5.77
CA SER A 176 -28.13 -3.31 -5.02
C SER A 176 -29.55 -3.47 -4.44
N GLU A 177 -29.74 -2.98 -3.22
CA GLU A 177 -31.07 -2.78 -2.64
C GLU A 177 -31.93 -1.82 -3.49
#